data_7906f7d47bd9da9d8fe619cfc66cd9cd
#
_entry.id   7906f7d47bd9da9d8fe619cfc66cd9cd
#
_cell.length_a   1.000
_cell.length_b   1.000
_cell.length_c   1.000
_cell.angle_alpha   90.00
_cell.angle_beta   90.00
_cell.angle_gamma   90.00
#
_symmetry.space_group_name_H-M   'P 1'
#
loop_
_entity.id
_entity.type
_entity.pdbx_description
1 polymer ?
#
loop_
_entity_poly.entity_id
_entity_poly.type
_entity_poly.pdbx_seq_one_letter_code
_entity_poly.pdbx_strand_id
1 'polypeptide(L)'
;VSTFACFDVETTGLDPDGGRVIEVAVVRIQRDGTVVGEWTTLVDAGDTDLGRIDIHGIRRPWLAEAPGFGAIAGDLAQELSGCIPVAHNAGFDVGFLRAEWSRAGLGPLDLDAVDTLQMARQLGYPGRLGRLVEALGVPLVDPHQALDDTRALACVLVALLERGGVLPSPLPTFSPPLLTPAPSGQVALRPAPVA
;
A
#
# COMPACT_ATOMS: atom_id res chain seq x y z
N VAL A 1 -13.96 0.02 17.69
CA VAL A 1 -14.21 -0.33 16.29
C VAL A 1 -12.85 -0.50 15.63
N SER A 2 -12.60 -1.68 15.05
CA SER A 2 -11.32 -1.93 14.39
C SER A 2 -11.24 -1.15 13.08
N THR A 3 -10.17 -0.38 12.89
CA THR A 3 -9.86 0.33 11.65
C THR A 3 -8.94 -0.55 10.81
N PHE A 4 -9.22 -0.68 9.52
CA PHE A 4 -8.34 -1.31 8.54
C PHE A 4 -7.51 -0.24 7.86
N ALA A 5 -6.21 -0.51 7.66
CA ALA A 5 -5.33 0.31 6.85
C ALA A 5 -4.97 -0.48 5.59
N CYS A 6 -5.74 -0.26 4.53
CA CYS A 6 -5.42 -0.78 3.21
C CYS A 6 -4.24 -0.04 2.65
N PHE A 7 -3.24 -0.74 2.09
CA PHE A 7 -2.06 -0.10 1.51
C PHE A 7 -1.60 -0.83 0.25
N ASP A 8 -0.90 -0.08 -0.61
CA ASP A 8 -0.33 -0.54 -1.86
C ASP A 8 0.95 0.25 -2.15
N VAL A 9 1.90 -0.36 -2.86
CA VAL A 9 3.15 0.27 -3.28
C VAL A 9 3.41 0.09 -4.77
N GLU A 10 3.84 1.17 -5.44
CA GLU A 10 4.47 1.07 -6.75
C GLU A 10 5.98 0.93 -6.58
N THR A 11 6.58 0.08 -7.40
CA THR A 11 7.98 -0.31 -7.24
C THR A 11 8.74 -0.32 -8.56
N THR A 12 10.06 -0.20 -8.47
CA THR A 12 10.95 -0.25 -9.66
C THR A 12 11.16 -1.68 -10.19
N GLY A 13 10.70 -2.69 -9.48
CA GLY A 13 10.90 -4.11 -9.85
C GLY A 13 10.06 -5.05 -9.01
N LEU A 14 10.30 -6.34 -9.16
CA LEU A 14 9.53 -7.39 -8.46
C LEU A 14 10.26 -7.97 -7.24
N ASP A 15 11.55 -7.68 -7.11
CA ASP A 15 12.40 -8.19 -6.05
C ASP A 15 12.74 -7.06 -5.05
N PRO A 16 12.35 -7.17 -3.77
CA PRO A 16 12.64 -6.16 -2.76
C PRO A 16 14.13 -5.92 -2.53
N ASP A 17 15.00 -6.92 -2.80
CA ASP A 17 16.44 -6.76 -2.57
C ASP A 17 17.09 -5.82 -3.59
N GLY A 18 16.63 -5.85 -4.83
CA GLY A 18 17.14 -5.01 -5.92
C GLY A 18 16.24 -3.82 -6.27
N GLY A 19 14.96 -3.90 -5.95
CA GLY A 19 13.98 -2.86 -6.27
C GLY A 19 13.81 -1.83 -5.16
N ARG A 20 13.10 -0.74 -5.51
CA ARG A 20 12.80 0.37 -4.62
C ARG A 20 11.30 0.69 -4.66
N VAL A 21 10.75 1.19 -3.57
CA VAL A 21 9.43 1.82 -3.55
C VAL A 21 9.53 3.20 -4.18
N ILE A 22 8.60 3.52 -5.08
CA ILE A 22 8.52 4.82 -5.78
C ILE A 22 7.17 5.53 -5.56
N GLU A 23 6.19 4.85 -5.02
CA GLU A 23 4.95 5.43 -4.50
C GLU A 23 4.40 4.52 -3.42
N VAL A 24 3.73 5.10 -2.44
CA VAL A 24 3.00 4.36 -1.41
C VAL A 24 1.69 5.07 -1.13
N ALA A 25 0.64 4.30 -0.89
CA ALA A 25 -0.66 4.81 -0.49
C ALA A 25 -1.24 4.01 0.67
N VAL A 26 -2.00 4.69 1.52
CA VAL A 26 -2.78 4.10 2.61
C VAL A 26 -4.18 4.68 2.59
N VAL A 27 -5.19 3.83 2.62
CA VAL A 27 -6.60 4.20 2.81
C VAL A 27 -7.11 3.52 4.08
N ARG A 28 -7.49 4.32 5.06
CA ARG A 28 -8.03 3.80 6.32
C ARG A 28 -9.55 3.76 6.26
N ILE A 29 -10.11 2.61 6.58
CA ILE A 29 -11.56 2.40 6.57
C ILE A 29 -12.05 1.74 7.85
N GLN A 30 -13.31 1.96 8.17
CA GLN A 30 -14.05 1.14 9.12
C GLN A 30 -14.55 -0.14 8.44
N ARG A 31 -15.06 -1.08 9.25
CA ARG A 31 -15.54 -2.37 8.73
C ARG A 31 -16.72 -2.25 7.74
N ASP A 32 -17.48 -1.19 7.82
CA ASP A 32 -18.60 -0.89 6.91
C ASP A 32 -18.18 -0.17 5.62
N GLY A 33 -16.88 0.06 5.42
CA GLY A 33 -16.32 0.75 4.26
C GLY A 33 -16.22 2.27 4.42
N THR A 34 -16.65 2.84 5.55
CA THR A 34 -16.49 4.28 5.79
C THR A 34 -15.01 4.66 5.79
N VAL A 35 -14.60 5.52 4.86
CA VAL A 35 -13.23 6.05 4.78
C VAL A 35 -13.01 7.04 5.92
N VAL A 36 -11.95 6.83 6.71
CA VAL A 36 -11.57 7.69 7.84
C VAL A 36 -10.27 8.44 7.60
N GLY A 37 -9.54 8.13 6.53
CA GLY A 37 -8.35 8.85 6.11
C GLY A 37 -7.72 8.24 4.86
N GLU A 38 -7.03 9.08 4.10
CA GLU A 38 -6.24 8.70 2.95
C GLU A 38 -4.89 9.43 2.99
N TRP A 39 -3.85 8.73 2.62
CA TRP A 39 -2.51 9.29 2.51
C TRP A 39 -1.78 8.62 1.36
N THR A 40 -1.05 9.39 0.57
CA THR A 40 -0.20 8.88 -0.50
C THR A 40 0.98 9.81 -0.74
N THR A 41 2.09 9.25 -1.19
CA THR A 41 3.25 10.03 -1.62
C THR A 41 4.09 9.26 -2.63
N LEU A 42 4.66 9.99 -3.60
CA LEU A 42 5.82 9.54 -4.36
C LEU A 42 7.03 9.44 -3.43
N VAL A 43 7.96 8.55 -3.75
CA VAL A 43 9.18 8.30 -2.98
C VAL A 43 10.39 8.39 -3.91
N ASP A 44 11.38 9.19 -3.53
CA ASP A 44 12.64 9.24 -4.26
C ASP A 44 13.43 7.93 -4.09
N ALA A 45 13.64 7.24 -5.21
CA ALA A 45 14.43 6.01 -5.30
C ALA A 45 15.90 6.26 -5.69
N GLY A 46 16.34 7.52 -5.70
CA GLY A 46 17.67 7.91 -6.19
C GLY A 46 17.86 7.60 -7.68
N ASP A 47 19.07 7.18 -8.05
CA ASP A 47 19.43 6.87 -9.45
C ASP A 47 19.00 5.47 -9.91
N THR A 48 18.19 4.74 -9.12
CA THR A 48 17.71 3.41 -9.48
C THR A 48 16.91 3.45 -10.79
N ASP A 49 17.08 2.44 -11.64
CA ASP A 49 16.23 2.26 -12.83
C ASP A 49 14.76 2.11 -12.38
N LEU A 50 13.86 2.87 -13.00
CA LEU A 50 12.44 2.87 -12.64
C LEU A 50 11.68 1.61 -13.12
N GLY A 51 12.31 0.77 -13.96
CA GLY A 51 11.72 -0.47 -14.42
C GLY A 51 10.54 -0.26 -15.36
N ARG A 52 9.38 -0.80 -14.98
CA ARG A 52 8.18 -0.88 -15.82
C ARG A 52 7.35 0.40 -15.80
N ILE A 53 7.91 1.51 -16.32
CA ILE A 53 7.19 2.79 -16.45
C ILE A 53 5.88 2.63 -17.25
N ASP A 54 5.82 1.67 -18.17
CA ASP A 54 4.63 1.31 -18.92
C ASP A 54 3.48 0.74 -18.05
N ILE A 55 3.78 0.30 -16.82
CA ILE A 55 2.81 -0.16 -15.84
C ILE A 55 2.43 0.98 -14.88
N HIS A 56 3.36 1.45 -14.05
CA HIS A 56 3.05 2.43 -12.99
C HIS A 56 3.01 3.89 -13.49
N GLY A 57 3.50 4.19 -14.69
CA GLY A 57 3.45 5.53 -15.28
C GLY A 57 4.33 6.60 -14.62
N ILE A 58 5.00 6.30 -13.51
CA ILE A 58 5.83 7.26 -12.75
C ILE A 58 7.08 7.58 -13.53
N ARG A 59 7.41 8.87 -13.62
CA ARG A 59 8.55 9.38 -14.38
C ARG A 59 9.59 10.00 -13.44
N ARG A 60 10.88 9.87 -13.81
CA ARG A 60 12.00 10.39 -13.00
C ARG A 60 11.85 11.86 -12.58
N PRO A 61 11.42 12.80 -13.43
CA PRO A 61 11.24 14.19 -12.98
C PRO A 61 10.25 14.36 -11.83
N TRP A 62 9.29 13.45 -11.66
CA TRP A 62 8.33 13.50 -10.56
C TRP A 62 8.93 13.08 -9.22
N LEU A 63 10.00 12.28 -9.26
CA LEU A 63 10.68 11.78 -8.06
C LEU A 63 11.80 12.71 -7.60
N ALA A 64 12.25 13.66 -8.45
CA ALA A 64 13.39 14.51 -8.15
C ALA A 64 13.21 15.40 -6.92
N GLU A 65 11.96 15.76 -6.61
CA GLU A 65 11.59 16.55 -5.42
C GLU A 65 10.81 15.73 -4.39
N ALA A 66 10.64 14.42 -4.62
CA ALA A 66 9.96 13.54 -3.68
C ALA A 66 10.87 13.24 -2.47
N PRO A 67 10.28 13.06 -1.28
CA PRO A 67 11.04 12.65 -0.11
C PRO A 67 11.59 11.24 -0.28
N GLY A 68 12.78 10.96 0.23
CA GLY A 68 13.28 9.59 0.36
C GLY A 68 12.47 8.79 1.40
N PHE A 69 12.52 7.46 1.32
CA PHE A 69 11.71 6.59 2.18
C PHE A 69 11.91 6.87 3.69
N GLY A 70 13.14 7.11 4.13
CA GLY A 70 13.43 7.43 5.53
C GLY A 70 12.73 8.70 6.04
N ALA A 71 12.46 9.66 5.15
CA ALA A 71 11.75 10.90 5.53
C ALA A 71 10.24 10.67 5.72
N ILE A 72 9.65 9.71 5.00
CA ILE A 72 8.20 9.41 5.09
C ILE A 72 7.88 8.25 6.03
N ALA A 73 8.89 7.56 6.54
CA ALA A 73 8.70 6.37 7.37
C ALA A 73 7.84 6.64 8.63
N GLY A 74 8.00 7.83 9.23
CA GLY A 74 7.18 8.25 10.37
C GLY A 74 5.72 8.49 9.99
N ASP A 75 5.46 9.08 8.84
CA ASP A 75 4.11 9.33 8.32
C ASP A 75 3.43 8.00 7.99
N LEU A 76 4.10 7.10 7.26
CA LEU A 76 3.60 5.76 6.97
C LEU A 76 3.29 4.98 8.25
N ALA A 77 4.19 5.02 9.23
CA ALA A 77 3.98 4.36 10.51
C ALA A 77 2.77 4.92 11.26
N GLN A 78 2.55 6.22 11.20
CA GLN A 78 1.37 6.86 11.80
C GLN A 78 0.08 6.40 11.12
N GLU A 79 0.05 6.31 9.78
CA GLU A 79 -1.12 5.88 9.02
C GLU A 79 -1.50 4.41 9.31
N LEU A 80 -0.50 3.55 9.57
CA LEU A 80 -0.72 2.14 9.89
C LEU A 80 -0.97 1.89 11.39
N SER A 81 -0.57 2.82 12.28
CA SER A 81 -0.54 2.61 13.72
C SER A 81 -1.90 2.28 14.32
N GLY A 82 -1.97 1.18 15.08
CA GLY A 82 -3.19 0.72 15.73
C GLY A 82 -4.26 0.17 14.78
N CYS A 83 -3.98 0.14 13.48
CA CYS A 83 -4.88 -0.42 12.47
C CYS A 83 -4.58 -1.90 12.19
N ILE A 84 -5.50 -2.56 11.49
CA ILE A 84 -5.30 -3.86 10.88
C ILE A 84 -4.78 -3.61 9.46
N PRO A 85 -3.50 -3.90 9.17
CA PRO A 85 -2.95 -3.70 7.83
C PRO A 85 -3.57 -4.68 6.83
N VAL A 86 -3.85 -4.21 5.61
CA VAL A 86 -4.47 -5.00 4.53
C VAL A 86 -3.77 -4.68 3.21
N ALA A 87 -3.40 -5.71 2.45
CA ALA A 87 -2.87 -5.55 1.09
C ALA A 87 -3.40 -6.64 0.16
N HIS A 88 -3.20 -6.49 -1.15
CA HIS A 88 -3.56 -7.50 -2.14
C HIS A 88 -2.29 -8.21 -2.63
N ASN A 89 -2.11 -9.49 -2.33
CA ASN A 89 -0.83 -10.20 -2.43
C ASN A 89 0.20 -9.60 -1.44
N ALA A 90 -0.23 -9.51 -0.19
CA ALA A 90 0.41 -8.77 0.90
C ALA A 90 1.92 -9.05 1.07
N GLY A 91 2.39 -10.25 0.74
CA GLY A 91 3.81 -10.60 0.79
C GLY A 91 4.69 -9.71 -0.08
N PHE A 92 4.17 -9.19 -1.18
CA PHE A 92 4.88 -8.27 -2.07
C PHE A 92 5.09 -6.91 -1.41
N ASP A 93 4.02 -6.23 -1.03
CA ASP A 93 4.07 -4.89 -0.45
C ASP A 93 4.83 -4.88 0.88
N VAL A 94 4.52 -5.82 1.76
CA VAL A 94 5.22 -6.01 3.04
C VAL A 94 6.71 -6.25 2.84
N GLY A 95 7.09 -7.06 1.85
CA GLY A 95 8.50 -7.32 1.50
C GLY A 95 9.24 -6.04 1.12
N PHE A 96 8.65 -5.21 0.26
CA PHE A 96 9.22 -3.93 -0.15
C PHE A 96 9.30 -2.94 1.01
N LEU A 97 8.26 -2.80 1.81
CA LEU A 97 8.28 -1.92 2.98
C LEU A 97 9.33 -2.33 4.00
N ARG A 98 9.50 -3.63 4.27
CA ARG A 98 10.57 -4.16 5.14
C ARG A 98 11.97 -3.84 4.61
N ALA A 99 12.18 -4.00 3.30
CA ALA A 99 13.46 -3.70 2.66
C ALA A 99 13.80 -2.20 2.73
N GLU A 100 12.85 -1.32 2.41
CA GLU A 100 13.05 0.13 2.51
C GLU A 100 13.27 0.59 3.95
N TRP A 101 12.54 0.01 4.92
CA TRP A 101 12.73 0.29 6.34
C TRP A 101 14.14 -0.05 6.81
N SER A 102 14.63 -1.22 6.39
CA SER A 102 16.01 -1.66 6.68
C SER A 102 17.06 -0.74 6.04
N ARG A 103 16.86 -0.36 4.76
CA ARG A 103 17.75 0.58 4.05
C ARG A 103 17.80 1.96 4.70
N ALA A 104 16.69 2.40 5.27
CA ALA A 104 16.62 3.64 6.03
C ALA A 104 17.29 3.56 7.41
N GLY A 105 17.83 2.41 7.81
CA GLY A 105 18.48 2.21 9.09
C GLY A 105 17.55 2.18 10.31
N LEU A 106 16.25 1.93 10.09
CA LEU A 106 15.22 1.97 11.14
C LEU A 106 15.03 0.64 11.87
N GLY A 107 15.90 -0.34 11.61
CA GLY A 107 15.80 -1.67 12.19
C GLY A 107 14.77 -2.56 11.49
N PRO A 108 14.39 -3.69 12.12
CA PRO A 108 13.39 -4.58 11.53
C PRO A 108 11.99 -3.99 11.62
N LEU A 109 11.21 -4.12 10.54
CA LEU A 109 9.79 -3.79 10.50
C LEU A 109 8.96 -5.04 10.77
N ASP A 110 8.26 -5.06 11.91
CA ASP A 110 7.28 -6.09 12.23
C ASP A 110 5.91 -5.66 11.67
N LEU A 111 5.68 -6.02 10.41
CA LEU A 111 4.46 -5.68 9.69
C LEU A 111 3.90 -6.96 9.05
N ASP A 112 2.77 -7.41 9.55
CA ASP A 112 1.94 -8.42 8.89
C ASP A 112 0.65 -7.78 8.40
N ALA A 113 0.05 -8.35 7.35
CA ALA A 113 -1.17 -7.81 6.76
C ALA A 113 -2.18 -8.92 6.40
N VAL A 114 -3.45 -8.57 6.45
CA VAL A 114 -4.51 -9.36 5.85
C VAL A 114 -4.32 -9.38 4.34
N ASP A 115 -4.31 -10.56 3.73
CA ASP A 115 -4.11 -10.73 2.30
C ASP A 115 -5.45 -10.98 1.59
N THR A 116 -5.96 -9.97 0.88
CA THR A 116 -7.21 -10.08 0.13
C THR A 116 -7.12 -11.02 -1.08
N LEU A 117 -5.92 -11.29 -1.62
CA LEU A 117 -5.72 -12.32 -2.63
C LEU A 117 -6.04 -13.72 -2.08
N GLN A 118 -5.57 -14.02 -0.87
CA GLN A 118 -5.86 -15.29 -0.22
C GLN A 118 -7.36 -15.41 0.10
N MET A 119 -7.98 -14.34 0.62
CA MET A 119 -9.43 -14.31 0.87
C MET A 119 -10.24 -14.53 -0.41
N ALA A 120 -9.88 -13.86 -1.52
CA ALA A 120 -10.53 -14.02 -2.80
C ALA A 120 -10.45 -15.47 -3.31
N ARG A 121 -9.26 -16.08 -3.24
CA ARG A 121 -9.06 -17.48 -3.64
C ARG A 121 -9.88 -18.47 -2.82
N GLN A 122 -9.99 -18.27 -1.51
CA GLN A 122 -10.81 -19.11 -0.63
C GLN A 122 -12.29 -19.05 -0.99
N LEU A 123 -12.77 -17.92 -1.51
CA LEU A 123 -14.14 -17.72 -1.96
C LEU A 123 -14.35 -18.07 -3.45
N GLY A 124 -13.31 -18.53 -4.15
CA GLY A 124 -13.40 -18.92 -5.57
C GLY A 124 -13.35 -17.74 -6.55
N TYR A 125 -12.91 -16.55 -6.11
CA TYR A 125 -12.77 -15.37 -6.96
C TYR A 125 -11.40 -15.31 -7.67
N PRO A 126 -11.30 -14.50 -8.77
CA PRO A 126 -10.03 -14.27 -9.45
C PRO A 126 -8.96 -13.67 -8.53
N GLY A 127 -7.68 -14.02 -8.78
CA GLY A 127 -6.58 -13.58 -7.93
C GLY A 127 -5.96 -12.23 -8.34
N ARG A 128 -6.16 -11.73 -9.58
CA ARG A 128 -5.64 -10.42 -9.99
C ARG A 128 -6.60 -9.33 -9.54
N LEU A 129 -6.11 -8.25 -8.92
CA LEU A 129 -6.93 -7.15 -8.40
C LEU A 129 -7.90 -6.61 -9.47
N GLY A 130 -7.43 -6.29 -10.68
CA GLY A 130 -8.28 -5.80 -11.76
C GLY A 130 -9.42 -6.76 -12.14
N ARG A 131 -9.18 -8.08 -12.13
CA ARG A 131 -10.24 -9.07 -12.38
C ARG A 131 -11.16 -9.27 -11.17
N LEU A 132 -10.60 -9.10 -9.98
CA LEU A 132 -11.36 -9.23 -8.73
C LEU A 132 -12.37 -8.08 -8.58
N VAL A 133 -11.96 -6.84 -8.87
CA VAL A 133 -12.86 -5.68 -8.84
C VAL A 133 -13.99 -5.82 -9.86
N GLU A 134 -13.70 -6.31 -11.07
CA GLU A 134 -14.73 -6.63 -12.08
C GLU A 134 -15.73 -7.67 -11.55
N ALA A 135 -15.22 -8.78 -11.00
CA ALA A 135 -16.04 -9.89 -10.50
C ALA A 135 -16.89 -9.51 -9.28
N LEU A 136 -16.44 -8.57 -8.47
CA LEU A 136 -17.13 -8.07 -7.28
C LEU A 136 -18.06 -6.88 -7.58
N GLY A 137 -17.94 -6.26 -8.77
CA GLY A 137 -18.66 -5.04 -9.12
C GLY A 137 -18.14 -3.80 -8.38
N VAL A 138 -16.86 -3.79 -8.01
CA VAL A 138 -16.19 -2.68 -7.30
C VAL A 138 -15.64 -1.70 -8.33
N PRO A 139 -15.76 -0.37 -8.12
CA PRO A 139 -15.14 0.61 -9.01
C PRO A 139 -13.61 0.60 -8.89
N LEU A 140 -12.93 0.73 -10.03
CA LEU A 140 -11.50 1.00 -10.13
C LEU A 140 -11.34 2.13 -11.13
N VAL A 141 -10.75 3.25 -10.72
CA VAL A 141 -10.69 4.47 -11.56
C VAL A 141 -9.46 4.42 -12.45
N ASP A 142 -8.28 4.63 -11.92
CA ASP A 142 -7.02 4.65 -12.68
C ASP A 142 -6.09 3.55 -12.18
N PRO A 143 -6.12 2.34 -12.76
CA PRO A 143 -5.26 1.24 -12.32
C PRO A 143 -3.77 1.62 -12.44
N HIS A 144 -2.96 1.05 -11.54
CA HIS A 144 -1.52 1.31 -11.43
C HIS A 144 -1.17 2.73 -10.93
N GLN A 145 -2.05 3.29 -10.11
CA GLN A 145 -1.77 4.39 -9.21
C GLN A 145 -2.03 3.89 -7.78
N ALA A 146 -1.02 3.95 -6.92
CA ALA A 146 -1.11 3.34 -5.59
C ALA A 146 -2.37 3.77 -4.81
N LEU A 147 -2.79 5.03 -4.90
CA LEU A 147 -3.99 5.50 -4.19
C LEU A 147 -5.29 4.90 -4.75
N ASP A 148 -5.44 4.82 -6.08
CA ASP A 148 -6.67 4.30 -6.68
C ASP A 148 -6.75 2.78 -6.54
N ASP A 149 -5.63 2.07 -6.63
CA ASP A 149 -5.56 0.64 -6.33
C ASP A 149 -5.86 0.37 -4.85
N THR A 150 -5.38 1.23 -3.93
CA THR A 150 -5.69 1.12 -2.50
C THR A 150 -7.16 1.42 -2.18
N ARG A 151 -7.79 2.38 -2.87
CA ARG A 151 -9.24 2.64 -2.77
C ARG A 151 -10.06 1.44 -3.24
N ALA A 152 -9.67 0.85 -4.38
CA ALA A 152 -10.30 -0.35 -4.90
C ALA A 152 -10.10 -1.54 -3.93
N LEU A 153 -8.90 -1.70 -3.37
CA LEU A 153 -8.58 -2.70 -2.35
C LEU A 153 -9.48 -2.57 -1.11
N ALA A 154 -9.71 -1.35 -0.65
CA ALA A 154 -10.60 -1.08 0.49
C ALA A 154 -12.05 -1.55 0.20
N CYS A 155 -12.57 -1.23 -0.98
CA CYS A 155 -13.88 -1.73 -1.41
C CYS A 155 -13.90 -3.25 -1.60
N VAL A 156 -12.83 -3.84 -2.13
CA VAL A 156 -12.66 -5.30 -2.26
C VAL A 156 -12.71 -5.99 -0.90
N LEU A 157 -12.00 -5.46 0.11
CA LEU A 157 -12.03 -6.02 1.46
C LEU A 157 -13.47 -6.08 2.00
N VAL A 158 -14.21 -4.99 1.91
CA VAL A 158 -15.60 -4.92 2.38
C VAL A 158 -16.46 -5.94 1.62
N ALA A 159 -16.36 -5.97 0.30
CA ALA A 159 -17.11 -6.89 -0.54
C ALA A 159 -16.80 -8.36 -0.26
N LEU A 160 -15.55 -8.72 0.03
CA LEU A 160 -15.16 -10.07 0.42
C LEU A 160 -15.71 -10.44 1.80
N LEU A 161 -15.67 -9.53 2.77
CA LEU A 161 -16.22 -9.75 4.11
C LEU A 161 -17.74 -9.97 4.06
N GLU A 162 -18.48 -9.21 3.26
CA GLU A 162 -19.92 -9.38 3.05
C GLU A 162 -20.27 -10.74 2.41
N ARG A 163 -19.34 -11.31 1.63
CA ARG A 163 -19.49 -12.62 0.98
C ARG A 163 -18.97 -13.79 1.82
N GLY A 164 -18.69 -13.56 3.09
CA GLY A 164 -18.26 -14.60 4.02
C GLY A 164 -16.74 -14.80 4.08
N GLY A 165 -15.96 -13.84 3.58
CA GLY A 165 -14.52 -13.83 3.75
C GLY A 165 -14.13 -13.82 5.22
N VAL A 166 -13.15 -14.65 5.59
CA VAL A 166 -12.71 -14.84 6.97
C VAL A 166 -11.41 -14.09 7.20
N LEU A 167 -11.39 -13.27 8.23
CA LEU A 167 -10.17 -12.62 8.70
C LEU A 167 -9.30 -13.61 9.49
N PRO A 168 -7.97 -13.46 9.48
CA PRO A 168 -7.08 -14.30 10.29
C PRO A 168 -7.35 -14.10 11.79
N SER A 169 -6.99 -15.12 12.56
CA SER A 169 -7.04 -15.05 14.02
C SER A 169 -5.71 -15.58 14.58
N PRO A 170 -4.95 -14.76 15.35
CA PRO A 170 -5.26 -13.37 15.72
C PRO A 170 -5.20 -12.42 14.53
N LEU A 171 -5.87 -11.26 14.64
CA LEU A 171 -5.75 -10.19 13.65
C LEU A 171 -4.35 -9.55 13.73
N PRO A 172 -3.67 -9.30 12.61
CA PRO A 172 -2.47 -8.49 12.62
C PRO A 172 -2.82 -7.06 13.06
N THR A 173 -1.97 -6.48 13.88
CA THR A 173 -2.08 -5.09 14.30
C THR A 173 -0.70 -4.47 14.25
N PHE A 174 -0.57 -3.33 13.57
CA PHE A 174 0.71 -2.67 13.46
C PHE A 174 1.00 -1.76 14.65
N SER A 175 2.20 -1.91 15.20
CA SER A 175 2.78 -1.00 16.19
C SER A 175 4.13 -0.49 15.67
N PRO A 176 4.33 0.83 15.57
CA PRO A 176 5.58 1.38 15.06
C PRO A 176 6.79 0.91 15.88
N PRO A 177 7.92 0.54 15.23
CA PRO A 177 9.17 0.25 15.92
C PRO A 177 9.70 1.45 16.71
N LEU A 178 10.52 1.19 17.74
CA LEU A 178 11.08 2.23 18.62
C LEU A 178 11.93 3.29 17.89
N LEU A 179 12.58 2.90 16.78
CA LEU A 179 13.42 3.79 15.97
C LEU A 179 12.64 4.55 14.89
N THR A 180 11.31 4.40 14.85
CA THR A 180 10.49 5.14 13.89
C THR A 180 10.62 6.65 14.13
N PRO A 181 10.97 7.44 13.10
CA PRO A 181 11.03 8.89 13.24
C PRO A 181 9.62 9.47 13.47
N ALA A 182 9.56 10.68 13.98
CA ALA A 182 8.31 11.42 14.00
C ALA A 182 7.81 11.69 12.58
N PRO A 183 6.48 11.75 12.35
CA PRO A 183 5.93 12.12 11.06
C PRO A 183 6.47 13.47 10.58
N SER A 184 6.86 13.53 9.31
CA SER A 184 7.43 14.73 8.69
C SER A 184 6.38 15.63 8.05
N GLY A 185 5.24 15.05 7.67
CA GLY A 185 4.22 15.68 6.85
C GLY A 185 4.65 15.96 5.40
N GLN A 186 5.81 15.42 4.98
CA GLN A 186 6.29 15.58 3.61
C GLN A 186 5.54 14.63 2.68
N VAL A 187 4.97 15.18 1.61
CA VAL A 187 4.32 14.41 0.56
C VAL A 187 4.67 14.99 -0.80
N ALA A 188 4.84 14.13 -1.80
CA ALA A 188 4.93 14.48 -3.19
C ALA A 188 3.84 13.73 -3.96
N LEU A 189 3.00 14.43 -4.69
CA LEU A 189 1.89 13.83 -5.41
C LEU A 189 2.23 13.68 -6.90
N ARG A 190 1.60 12.72 -7.58
CA ARG A 190 1.65 12.66 -9.04
C ARG A 190 1.14 13.99 -9.61
N PRO A 191 1.78 14.53 -10.65
CA PRO A 191 1.22 15.68 -11.36
C PRO A 191 -0.17 15.37 -11.89
N ALA A 192 -1.08 16.35 -11.81
CA ALA A 192 -2.39 16.21 -12.42
C ALA A 192 -2.27 15.89 -13.93
N PRO A 193 -3.16 15.07 -14.52
CA PRO A 193 -3.17 14.85 -15.96
C PRO A 193 -3.25 16.19 -16.68
N VAL A 194 -2.39 16.37 -17.68
CA VAL A 194 -2.47 17.54 -18.56
C VAL A 194 -3.70 17.37 -19.44
N ALA A 195 -4.64 18.30 -19.31
CA ALA A 195 -5.88 18.31 -20.10
C ALA A 195 -5.61 18.50 -21.58
#